data_e500a5535bb3746d483f38f77b5c8530
#
_entry.id   e500a5535bb3746d483f38f77b5c8530
#
_cell.length_a   1.000
_cell.length_b   1.000
_cell.length_c   1.000
_cell.angle_alpha   90.00
_cell.angle_beta   90.00
_cell.angle_gamma   90.00
#
_symmetry.space_group_name_H-M   'P 1'
#
loop_
_entity.id
_entity.type
_entity.pdbx_description
1 polymer ?
#
loop_
_entity_poly.entity_id
_entity_poly.type
_entity_poly.pdbx_seq_one_letter_code
_entity_poly.pdbx_strand_id
1 'polypeptide(L)'
;MNEASSLYEKALASLLENQKEVTLINEEWFLPQPKLVILGAGHVSQYVSKLASMLDFYTIVIDERKEFACKELFPEANEIHCVSFDKADSYFPKEANTCYVIVTRGHKDDRLCLKKTLFRQSLYVGMIGSKKKVRQTYDALLEEGYQQVELDKVHAPIGLSIKDDNSCRDCCQYHV
;
A
#
# COMPACT_ATOMS: atom_id res chain seq x y z
N MET A 1 34.51 -9.05 -16.36
CA MET A 1 33.31 -8.36 -15.83
C MET A 1 32.22 -9.39 -15.74
N ASN A 2 31.67 -9.61 -14.57
CA ASN A 2 30.81 -10.76 -14.27
C ASN A 2 29.36 -10.44 -14.70
N GLU A 3 28.64 -11.40 -15.34
CA GLU A 3 27.24 -11.23 -15.77
C GLU A 3 26.31 -10.76 -14.64
N ALA A 4 26.61 -11.14 -13.40
CA ALA A 4 25.89 -10.69 -12.20
C ALA A 4 25.99 -9.17 -11.98
N SER A 5 27.14 -8.55 -12.27
CA SER A 5 27.34 -7.09 -12.18
C SER A 5 26.48 -6.34 -13.19
N SER A 6 26.37 -6.86 -14.42
CA SER A 6 25.54 -6.26 -15.49
C SER A 6 24.03 -6.34 -15.20
N LEU A 7 23.57 -7.46 -14.58
CA LEU A 7 22.17 -7.62 -14.16
C LEU A 7 21.82 -6.67 -13.00
N TYR A 8 22.73 -6.51 -12.05
CA TYR A 8 22.57 -5.59 -10.93
C TYR A 8 22.52 -4.13 -11.41
N GLU A 9 23.40 -3.74 -12.33
CA GLU A 9 23.40 -2.39 -12.92
C GLU A 9 22.12 -2.10 -13.71
N LYS A 10 21.59 -3.09 -14.46
CA LYS A 10 20.30 -2.94 -15.18
C LYS A 10 19.11 -2.84 -14.24
N ALA A 11 19.08 -3.65 -13.17
CA ALA A 11 18.05 -3.58 -12.17
C ALA A 11 18.11 -2.24 -11.41
N LEU A 12 19.30 -1.78 -11.09
CA LEU A 12 19.53 -0.49 -10.44
C LEU A 12 19.12 0.67 -11.35
N ALA A 13 19.51 0.65 -12.63
CA ALA A 13 19.09 1.66 -13.61
C ALA A 13 17.58 1.74 -13.75
N SER A 14 16.88 0.60 -13.78
CA SER A 14 15.41 0.55 -13.82
C SER A 14 14.76 1.11 -12.54
N LEU A 15 15.37 0.88 -11.37
CA LEU A 15 14.94 1.47 -10.11
C LEU A 15 15.21 3.00 -10.09
N LEU A 16 16.33 3.43 -10.66
CA LEU A 16 16.74 4.83 -10.74
C LEU A 16 15.88 5.66 -11.70
N GLU A 17 15.43 5.10 -12.80
CA GLU A 17 14.52 5.76 -13.75
C GLU A 17 13.17 6.10 -13.11
N ASN A 18 12.75 5.30 -12.12
CA ASN A 18 11.49 5.50 -11.39
C ASN A 18 11.63 6.31 -10.08
N GLN A 19 12.85 6.55 -9.60
CA GLN A 19 13.11 7.24 -8.33
C GLN A 19 14.05 8.42 -8.54
N LYS A 20 13.49 9.62 -8.64
CA LYS A 20 14.25 10.86 -8.88
C LYS A 20 15.18 11.31 -7.72
N GLU A 21 15.23 10.57 -6.61
CA GLU A 21 15.93 10.97 -5.38
C GLU A 21 16.97 9.95 -4.91
N VAL A 22 17.67 9.33 -5.83
CA VAL A 22 18.78 8.44 -5.47
C VAL A 22 20.06 9.26 -5.38
N THR A 23 20.77 9.16 -4.27
CA THR A 23 22.04 9.85 -4.05
C THR A 23 23.17 8.84 -3.93
N LEU A 24 24.23 9.04 -4.72
CA LEU A 24 25.48 8.30 -4.60
C LEU A 24 26.46 9.08 -3.72
N ILE A 25 26.85 8.50 -2.60
CA ILE A 25 27.84 9.07 -1.69
C ILE A 25 28.91 8.00 -1.42
N ASN A 26 30.18 8.31 -1.70
CA ASN A 26 31.32 7.40 -1.45
C ASN A 26 31.12 5.98 -2.04
N GLU A 27 30.58 5.88 -3.26
CA GLU A 27 30.29 4.61 -3.95
C GLU A 27 29.14 3.79 -3.31
N GLU A 28 28.42 4.32 -2.33
CA GLU A 28 27.22 3.74 -1.76
C GLU A 28 25.96 4.44 -2.26
N TRP A 29 24.95 3.64 -2.66
CA TRP A 29 23.65 4.15 -3.10
C TRP A 29 22.72 4.34 -1.93
N PHE A 30 22.26 5.56 -1.74
CA PHE A 30 21.22 5.90 -0.77
C PHE A 30 19.87 5.99 -1.47
N LEU A 31 19.01 5.01 -1.21
CA LEU A 31 17.62 5.04 -1.64
C LEU A 31 16.79 5.81 -0.61
N PRO A 32 15.83 6.63 -1.03
CA PRO A 32 14.92 7.28 -0.10
C PRO A 32 14.11 6.21 0.64
N GLN A 33 13.86 6.42 1.93
CA GLN A 33 13.08 5.52 2.77
C GLN A 33 11.70 5.27 2.11
N PRO A 34 11.31 4.01 1.87
CA PRO A 34 10.01 3.71 1.28
C PRO A 34 8.89 4.12 2.23
N LYS A 35 7.78 4.60 1.66
CA LYS A 35 6.62 5.05 2.44
C LYS A 35 5.46 4.07 2.30
N LEU A 36 4.76 3.83 3.40
CA LEU A 36 3.56 3.01 3.43
C LEU A 36 2.39 3.82 3.98
N VAL A 37 1.37 4.02 3.16
CA VAL A 37 0.10 4.63 3.59
C VAL A 37 -0.92 3.52 3.82
N ILE A 38 -1.40 3.41 5.05
CA ILE A 38 -2.42 2.44 5.46
C ILE A 38 -3.75 3.17 5.59
N LEU A 39 -4.70 2.84 4.73
CA LEU A 39 -6.05 3.40 4.72
C LEU A 39 -7.00 2.46 5.45
N GLY A 40 -7.36 2.84 6.67
CA GLY A 40 -8.10 2.04 7.64
C GLY A 40 -7.21 1.60 8.81
N ALA A 41 -7.68 1.80 10.04
CA ALA A 41 -6.94 1.52 11.27
C ALA A 41 -7.53 0.31 12.05
N GLY A 42 -7.93 -0.74 11.34
CA GLY A 42 -8.45 -1.96 11.94
C GLY A 42 -7.36 -2.89 12.49
N HIS A 43 -7.75 -4.09 12.94
CA HIS A 43 -6.79 -5.07 13.49
C HIS A 43 -5.71 -5.47 12.49
N VAL A 44 -6.07 -5.72 11.22
CA VAL A 44 -5.09 -6.07 10.17
C VAL A 44 -4.06 -4.95 9.98
N SER A 45 -4.51 -3.71 10.03
CA SER A 45 -3.64 -2.53 9.88
C SER A 45 -2.56 -2.44 10.97
N GLN A 46 -2.86 -2.88 12.20
CA GLN A 46 -1.88 -2.89 13.30
C GLN A 46 -0.73 -3.85 13.00
N TYR A 47 -1.03 -5.04 12.47
CA TYR A 47 0.01 -6.00 12.08
C TYR A 47 0.80 -5.50 10.86
N VAL A 48 0.13 -4.90 9.88
CA VAL A 48 0.78 -4.32 8.69
C VAL A 48 1.72 -3.20 9.11
N SER A 49 1.29 -2.29 10.00
CA SER A 49 2.12 -1.20 10.52
C SER A 49 3.36 -1.73 11.26
N LYS A 50 3.18 -2.74 12.10
CA LYS A 50 4.29 -3.37 12.84
C LYS A 50 5.30 -4.02 11.91
N LEU A 51 4.85 -4.77 10.91
CA LEU A 51 5.74 -5.39 9.91
C LEU A 51 6.45 -4.34 9.06
N ALA A 52 5.74 -3.28 8.67
CA ALA A 52 6.32 -2.17 7.90
C ALA A 52 7.45 -1.48 8.67
N SER A 53 7.27 -1.26 9.98
CA SER A 53 8.32 -0.70 10.84
C SER A 53 9.55 -1.62 10.92
N MET A 54 9.37 -2.94 10.96
CA MET A 54 10.48 -3.91 10.93
C MET A 54 11.25 -3.92 9.60
N LEU A 55 10.62 -3.45 8.53
CA LEU A 55 11.18 -3.34 7.17
C LEU A 55 11.59 -1.89 6.83
N ASP A 56 11.72 -1.04 7.82
CA ASP A 56 12.15 0.37 7.70
C ASP A 56 11.26 1.25 6.80
N PHE A 57 9.97 0.93 6.67
CA PHE A 57 9.03 1.81 6.00
C PHE A 57 8.67 3.02 6.88
N TYR A 58 8.58 4.20 6.25
CA TYR A 58 7.90 5.34 6.86
C TYR A 58 6.39 5.14 6.77
N THR A 59 5.75 4.84 7.89
CA THR A 59 4.36 4.40 7.95
C THR A 59 3.41 5.53 8.34
N ILE A 60 2.37 5.74 7.51
CA ILE A 60 1.31 6.73 7.70
C ILE A 60 -0.01 5.97 7.82
N VAL A 61 -0.72 6.14 8.93
CA VAL A 61 -2.03 5.50 9.17
C VAL A 61 -3.13 6.54 9.09
N ILE A 62 -4.19 6.26 8.35
CA ILE A 62 -5.34 7.16 8.14
C ILE A 62 -6.63 6.41 8.41
N ASP A 63 -7.46 6.93 9.32
CA ASP A 63 -8.82 6.44 9.58
C ASP A 63 -9.69 7.60 10.09
N GLU A 64 -10.98 7.55 9.84
CA GLU A 64 -11.90 8.60 10.30
C GLU A 64 -12.32 8.45 11.77
N ARG A 65 -12.10 7.28 12.36
CA ARG A 65 -12.49 6.94 13.72
C ARG A 65 -11.35 7.23 14.69
N LYS A 66 -11.58 8.19 15.60
CA LYS A 66 -10.58 8.63 16.56
C LYS A 66 -10.10 7.52 17.49
N GLU A 67 -10.98 6.60 17.86
CA GLU A 67 -10.67 5.47 18.74
C GLU A 67 -9.75 4.42 18.08
N PHE A 68 -9.62 4.46 16.75
CA PHE A 68 -8.73 3.58 16.00
C PHE A 68 -7.47 4.30 15.49
N ALA A 69 -7.61 5.53 15.02
CA ALA A 69 -6.48 6.35 14.56
C ALA A 69 -5.75 6.99 15.78
N CYS A 70 -5.10 6.16 16.58
CA CYS A 70 -4.44 6.61 17.80
C CYS A 70 -3.07 5.92 18.01
N LYS A 71 -2.19 6.57 18.77
CA LYS A 71 -0.82 6.12 19.00
C LYS A 71 -0.75 4.83 19.83
N GLU A 72 -1.76 4.59 20.65
CA GLU A 72 -1.88 3.39 21.48
C GLU A 72 -2.01 2.11 20.63
N LEU A 73 -2.68 2.21 19.48
CA LEU A 73 -2.88 1.08 18.56
C LEU A 73 -1.77 0.99 17.49
N PHE A 74 -1.07 2.10 17.23
CA PHE A 74 -0.02 2.19 16.22
C PHE A 74 1.24 2.85 16.80
N PRO A 75 1.88 2.24 17.82
CA PRO A 75 3.05 2.82 18.47
C PRO A 75 4.25 3.00 17.52
N GLU A 76 4.35 2.17 16.48
CA GLU A 76 5.42 2.19 15.50
C GLU A 76 5.20 3.20 14.35
N ALA A 77 3.94 3.59 14.08
CA ALA A 77 3.64 4.48 12.96
C ALA A 77 4.30 5.85 13.11
N ASN A 78 4.84 6.36 12.01
CA ASN A 78 5.46 7.68 11.98
C ASN A 78 4.41 8.79 12.05
N GLU A 79 3.31 8.61 11.30
CA GLU A 79 2.19 9.55 11.30
C GLU A 79 0.85 8.82 11.47
N ILE A 80 -0.07 9.46 12.19
CA ILE A 80 -1.44 8.97 12.37
C ILE A 80 -2.38 10.15 12.15
N HIS A 81 -3.30 10.00 11.20
CA HIS A 81 -4.25 11.04 10.86
C HIS A 81 -5.69 10.55 11.06
N CYS A 82 -6.40 11.21 11.99
CA CYS A 82 -7.83 10.99 12.21
C CYS A 82 -8.61 11.93 11.30
N VAL A 83 -8.88 11.48 10.06
CA VAL A 83 -9.57 12.27 9.04
C VAL A 83 -10.46 11.38 8.19
N SER A 84 -11.51 11.95 7.64
CA SER A 84 -12.41 11.28 6.71
C SER A 84 -11.66 10.90 5.41
N PHE A 85 -11.99 9.74 4.84
CA PHE A 85 -11.30 9.21 3.65
C PHE A 85 -11.44 10.10 2.42
N ASP A 86 -12.46 10.95 2.33
CA ASP A 86 -12.58 11.95 1.25
C ASP A 86 -11.49 13.02 1.29
N LYS A 87 -10.86 13.24 2.45
CA LYS A 87 -9.74 14.19 2.66
C LYS A 87 -8.38 13.51 2.82
N ALA A 88 -8.33 12.19 2.77
CA ALA A 88 -7.12 11.40 3.03
C ALA A 88 -5.96 11.77 2.11
N ASP A 89 -6.25 12.12 0.85
CA ASP A 89 -5.24 12.47 -0.16
C ASP A 89 -4.41 13.72 0.16
N SER A 90 -4.88 14.56 1.08
CA SER A 90 -4.09 15.70 1.60
C SER A 90 -2.88 15.25 2.43
N TYR A 91 -2.89 14.02 2.91
CA TYR A 91 -1.84 13.41 3.74
C TYR A 91 -1.01 12.37 2.96
N PHE A 92 -1.29 12.19 1.68
CA PHE A 92 -0.52 11.27 0.86
C PHE A 92 0.84 11.87 0.50
N PRO A 93 1.92 11.09 0.61
CA PRO A 93 3.22 11.49 0.12
C PRO A 93 3.16 11.88 -1.37
N LYS A 94 4.03 12.77 -1.77
CA LYS A 94 4.16 13.19 -3.20
C LYS A 94 5.13 12.30 -3.97
N GLU A 95 5.96 11.58 -3.25
CA GLU A 95 7.04 10.74 -3.77
C GLU A 95 6.50 9.44 -4.37
N ALA A 96 7.10 9.01 -5.46
CA ALA A 96 6.70 7.80 -6.17
C ALA A 96 7.07 6.49 -5.41
N ASN A 97 7.98 6.55 -4.43
CA ASN A 97 8.39 5.42 -3.58
C ASN A 97 7.35 5.08 -2.49
N THR A 98 6.08 5.34 -2.77
CA THR A 98 4.97 5.14 -1.83
C THR A 98 4.18 3.87 -2.19
N CYS A 99 3.89 3.07 -1.17
CA CYS A 99 2.96 1.95 -1.21
C CYS A 99 1.64 2.33 -0.53
N TYR A 100 0.52 1.87 -1.05
CA TYR A 100 -0.80 2.08 -0.46
C TYR A 100 -1.43 0.74 -0.10
N VAL A 101 -1.95 0.61 1.12
CA VAL A 101 -2.70 -0.55 1.60
C VAL A 101 -4.08 -0.10 2.06
N ILE A 102 -5.11 -0.59 1.37
CA ILE A 102 -6.51 -0.25 1.62
C ILE A 102 -7.14 -1.40 2.40
N VAL A 103 -7.43 -1.16 3.68
CA VAL A 103 -7.96 -2.12 4.64
C VAL A 103 -9.11 -1.52 5.45
N THR A 104 -10.00 -0.82 4.77
CA THR A 104 -11.14 -0.15 5.40
C THR A 104 -12.25 -1.13 5.79
N ARG A 105 -13.26 -0.65 6.54
CA ARG A 105 -14.37 -1.50 7.01
C ARG A 105 -15.42 -1.80 5.96
N GLY A 106 -15.51 -1.04 4.88
CA GLY A 106 -16.68 -1.10 3.99
C GLY A 106 -16.36 -0.89 2.51
N HIS A 107 -17.21 -1.45 1.66
CA HIS A 107 -17.08 -1.32 0.21
C HIS A 107 -17.04 0.13 -0.29
N LYS A 108 -17.78 1.02 0.38
CA LYS A 108 -17.85 2.44 0.01
C LYS A 108 -16.52 3.13 0.24
N ASP A 109 -15.91 2.85 1.41
CA ASP A 109 -14.65 3.48 1.80
C ASP A 109 -13.48 2.87 1.02
N ASP A 110 -13.48 1.54 0.78
CA ASP A 110 -12.50 0.89 -0.08
C ASP A 110 -12.49 1.51 -1.49
N ARG A 111 -13.68 1.70 -2.10
CA ARG A 111 -13.82 2.33 -3.41
C ARG A 111 -13.35 3.78 -3.41
N LEU A 112 -13.68 4.54 -2.37
CA LEU A 112 -13.24 5.94 -2.23
C LEU A 112 -11.72 6.02 -2.10
N CYS A 113 -11.12 5.21 -1.25
CA CYS A 113 -9.67 5.13 -1.08
C CYS A 113 -8.98 4.71 -2.38
N LEU A 114 -9.52 3.71 -3.07
CA LEU A 114 -8.97 3.24 -4.33
C LEU A 114 -8.96 4.34 -5.40
N LYS A 115 -10.06 5.09 -5.56
CA LYS A 115 -10.11 6.26 -6.47
C LYS A 115 -8.99 7.26 -6.23
N LYS A 116 -8.67 7.52 -4.96
CA LYS A 116 -7.63 8.49 -4.59
C LYS A 116 -6.21 7.99 -4.85
N THR A 117 -6.00 6.67 -4.89
CA THR A 117 -4.69 6.07 -5.13
C THR A 117 -4.39 5.77 -6.60
N LEU A 118 -5.41 5.49 -7.43
CA LEU A 118 -5.24 5.05 -8.83
C LEU A 118 -4.45 6.03 -9.70
N PHE A 119 -4.59 7.34 -9.48
CA PHE A 119 -3.89 8.36 -10.28
C PHE A 119 -2.56 8.81 -9.67
N ARG A 120 -2.14 8.16 -8.58
CA ARG A 120 -0.86 8.45 -7.95
C ARG A 120 0.24 7.58 -8.54
N GLN A 121 1.41 8.17 -8.75
CA GLN A 121 2.62 7.37 -8.95
C GLN A 121 2.91 6.65 -7.64
N SER A 122 2.93 5.32 -7.68
CA SER A 122 3.12 4.49 -6.50
C SER A 122 3.86 3.21 -6.88
N LEU A 123 4.61 2.64 -5.93
CA LEU A 123 5.26 1.35 -6.10
C LEU A 123 4.25 0.20 -6.00
N TYR A 124 3.21 0.38 -5.18
CA TYR A 124 2.26 -0.68 -4.91
C TYR A 124 0.93 -0.10 -4.44
N VAL A 125 -0.16 -0.70 -4.88
CA VAL A 125 -1.51 -0.48 -4.33
C VAL A 125 -2.13 -1.84 -4.06
N GLY A 126 -2.43 -2.11 -2.79
CA GLY A 126 -3.12 -3.34 -2.37
C GLY A 126 -4.45 -3.03 -1.69
N MET A 127 -5.47 -3.85 -1.96
CA MET A 127 -6.79 -3.70 -1.34
C MET A 127 -7.28 -5.04 -0.78
N ILE A 128 -7.72 -5.01 0.49
CA ILE A 128 -8.33 -6.18 1.13
C ILE A 128 -9.73 -6.44 0.59
N GLY A 129 -10.10 -7.70 0.49
CA GLY A 129 -11.47 -8.06 0.17
C GLY A 129 -11.58 -9.45 -0.43
N SER A 130 -12.78 -10.06 -0.34
CA SER A 130 -13.05 -11.29 -1.08
C SER A 130 -13.07 -11.00 -2.60
N LYS A 131 -12.83 -12.02 -3.42
CA LYS A 131 -12.93 -11.91 -4.89
C LYS A 131 -14.25 -11.28 -5.35
N LYS A 132 -15.37 -11.62 -4.69
CA LYS A 132 -16.69 -11.03 -4.96
C LYS A 132 -16.71 -9.53 -4.67
N LYS A 133 -16.15 -9.12 -3.53
CA LYS A 133 -16.07 -7.73 -3.09
C LYS A 133 -15.21 -6.88 -4.03
N VAL A 134 -14.04 -7.40 -4.40
CA VAL A 134 -13.14 -6.75 -5.35
C VAL A 134 -13.83 -6.54 -6.69
N ARG A 135 -14.47 -7.59 -7.24
CA ARG A 135 -15.21 -7.49 -8.49
C ARG A 135 -16.29 -6.41 -8.45
N GLN A 136 -17.12 -6.38 -7.41
CA GLN A 136 -18.14 -5.35 -7.25
C GLN A 136 -17.58 -3.93 -7.20
N THR A 137 -16.42 -3.77 -6.55
CA THR A 137 -15.72 -2.48 -6.50
C THR A 137 -15.22 -2.07 -7.88
N TYR A 138 -14.64 -3.00 -8.63
CA TYR A 138 -14.13 -2.75 -9.99
C TYR A 138 -15.25 -2.46 -10.98
N ASP A 139 -16.33 -3.25 -10.97
CA ASP A 139 -17.51 -3.03 -11.83
C ASP A 139 -18.06 -1.61 -11.62
N ALA A 140 -18.19 -1.17 -10.36
CA ALA A 140 -18.67 0.17 -10.04
C ALA A 140 -17.69 1.29 -10.50
N LEU A 141 -16.38 1.04 -10.48
CA LEU A 141 -15.39 2.01 -10.97
C LEU A 141 -15.40 2.09 -12.49
N LEU A 142 -15.57 0.96 -13.18
CA LEU A 142 -15.71 0.93 -14.64
C LEU A 142 -16.96 1.68 -15.09
N GLU A 143 -18.10 1.54 -14.39
CA GLU A 143 -19.31 2.32 -14.63
C GLU A 143 -19.11 3.83 -14.43
N GLU A 144 -18.21 4.22 -13.53
CA GLU A 144 -17.82 5.61 -13.30
C GLU A 144 -16.80 6.15 -14.33
N GLY A 145 -16.34 5.31 -15.28
CA GLY A 145 -15.45 5.71 -16.37
C GLY A 145 -13.95 5.46 -16.12
N TYR A 146 -13.58 4.77 -15.03
CA TYR A 146 -12.21 4.30 -14.83
C TYR A 146 -11.88 3.21 -15.84
N GLN A 147 -10.61 3.07 -16.21
CA GLN A 147 -10.19 2.09 -17.20
C GLN A 147 -9.67 0.81 -16.54
N GLN A 148 -9.91 -0.34 -17.18
CA GLN A 148 -9.44 -1.64 -16.69
C GLN A 148 -7.92 -1.66 -16.47
N VAL A 149 -7.14 -1.01 -17.34
CA VAL A 149 -5.68 -0.93 -17.24
C VAL A 149 -5.19 -0.24 -15.94
N GLU A 150 -5.99 0.63 -15.37
CA GLU A 150 -5.69 1.28 -14.08
C GLU A 150 -5.97 0.32 -12.93
N LEU A 151 -7.07 -0.44 -13.02
CA LEU A 151 -7.46 -1.43 -12.02
C LEU A 151 -6.53 -2.65 -12.00
N ASP A 152 -5.98 -3.03 -13.15
CA ASP A 152 -5.04 -4.16 -13.28
C ASP A 152 -3.71 -3.93 -12.53
N LYS A 153 -3.41 -2.68 -12.18
CA LYS A 153 -2.24 -2.34 -11.35
C LYS A 153 -2.47 -2.58 -9.86
N VAL A 154 -3.72 -2.82 -9.46
CA VAL A 154 -4.09 -2.99 -8.06
C VAL A 154 -4.02 -4.45 -7.67
N HIS A 155 -3.31 -4.75 -6.60
CA HIS A 155 -3.25 -6.08 -6.01
C HIS A 155 -4.47 -6.31 -5.11
N ALA A 156 -5.52 -6.89 -5.67
CA ALA A 156 -6.77 -7.18 -4.96
C ALA A 156 -7.36 -8.55 -5.39
N PRO A 157 -7.66 -9.42 -4.45
CA PRO A 157 -7.39 -9.34 -3.00
C PRO A 157 -5.91 -9.22 -2.68
N ILE A 158 -5.56 -8.37 -1.70
CA ILE A 158 -4.20 -8.26 -1.18
C ILE A 158 -3.79 -9.56 -0.49
N GLY A 159 -2.51 -9.94 -0.57
CA GLY A 159 -1.96 -11.11 0.10
C GLY A 159 -1.61 -12.24 -0.85
N LEU A 160 -0.93 -13.26 -0.31
CA LEU A 160 -0.50 -14.43 -1.07
C LEU A 160 -1.67 -15.39 -1.28
N SER A 161 -1.80 -15.94 -2.48
CA SER A 161 -2.79 -17.00 -2.75
C SER A 161 -2.27 -18.33 -2.18
N ILE A 162 -2.50 -18.53 -0.89
CA ILE A 162 -2.20 -19.79 -0.22
C ILE A 162 -3.41 -20.69 -0.46
N LYS A 163 -3.25 -21.69 -1.35
CA LYS A 163 -4.25 -22.74 -1.52
C LYS A 163 -4.30 -23.58 -0.24
N ASP A 164 -5.32 -23.38 0.57
CA ASP A 164 -5.52 -24.14 1.78
C ASP A 164 -6.98 -24.58 1.92
N ASP A 165 -7.17 -25.87 2.11
CA ASP A 165 -8.48 -26.49 2.33
C ASP A 165 -8.94 -26.38 3.80
N ASN A 166 -8.19 -25.70 4.67
CA ASN A 166 -8.48 -25.55 6.09
C ASN A 166 -8.94 -24.14 6.45
N SER A 167 -10.18 -24.03 6.89
CA SER A 167 -10.83 -22.78 7.33
C SER A 167 -10.10 -22.03 8.46
N CYS A 168 -9.14 -22.65 9.14
CA CYS A 168 -8.33 -22.04 10.19
C CYS A 168 -7.21 -21.13 9.66
N ARG A 169 -6.89 -21.18 8.35
CA ARG A 169 -5.81 -20.43 7.72
C ARG A 169 -6.27 -19.24 6.87
N ASP A 170 -7.57 -19.02 6.76
CA ASP A 170 -8.10 -17.79 6.14
C ASP A 170 -7.57 -16.52 6.84
N CYS A 171 -7.20 -16.64 8.12
CA CYS A 171 -6.51 -15.57 8.83
C CYS A 171 -5.12 -15.25 8.26
N CYS A 172 -4.40 -16.21 7.69
CA CYS A 172 -3.04 -16.00 7.16
C CYS A 172 -3.03 -15.32 5.79
N GLN A 173 -4.14 -15.33 5.03
CA GLN A 173 -4.23 -14.59 3.76
C GLN A 173 -4.18 -13.08 3.97
N TYR A 174 -4.42 -12.62 5.19
CA TYR A 174 -4.47 -11.20 5.57
C TYR A 174 -3.35 -10.79 6.53
N HIS A 175 -2.35 -11.67 6.77
CA HIS A 175 -1.30 -11.46 7.75
C HIS A 175 0.10 -11.30 7.13
N VAL A 176 0.17 -10.82 5.88
CA VAL A 176 1.45 -10.44 5.26
C VAL A 176 1.41 -9.00 4.80
#